data_0b71ed1476163d6fe8dae8c1be51f3eb
#
_entry.id   0b71ed1476163d6fe8dae8c1be51f3eb
#
_cell.length_a   1.000
_cell.length_b   1.000
_cell.length_c   1.000
_cell.angle_alpha   90.00
_cell.angle_beta   90.00
_cell.angle_gamma   90.00
#
_symmetry.space_group_name_H-M   'P 1'
#
loop_
_entity.id
_entity.type
_entity.pdbx_description
1 polymer ?
#
loop_
_entity_poly.entity_id
_entity_poly.type
_entity_poly.pdbx_seq_one_letter_code
_entity_poly.pdbx_strand_id
1 'polypeptide(L)'
;PFQNLSQDAASAFYEFALADSVITELAQIRSIIVRPSSVIAKYQGKEVDPREAGRELRVHAVLSAGFIRAGDKLRVTAQLLDVVSGDILWSDRIDAEGSDILALQDGIAHRILEGLRLELTDLEAEKLGKRATDNAEAWEEYLRARDHFGRFIFRTIDAEDCDAAIACFKRAIELDPHFALAYSGLGACYATRVFKGLCEPEDYSYADASFSKAFLYDQHLAVAP
;
A
#
# COMPACT_ATOMS: atom_id res chain seq x y z
N PRO A 1 -1.34 5.70 8.40
CA PRO A 1 -0.24 4.71 8.42
C PRO A 1 -0.43 3.70 9.56
N PHE A 2 0.17 2.52 9.44
CA PHE A 2 0.24 1.57 10.54
C PHE A 2 1.34 1.98 11.51
N GLN A 3 1.22 1.59 12.77
CA GLN A 3 2.23 1.91 13.77
C GLN A 3 3.19 0.74 13.96
N ASN A 4 4.49 0.97 13.80
CA ASN A 4 5.50 -0.04 14.10
C ASN A 4 5.72 -0.14 15.62
N LEU A 5 5.29 -1.23 16.23
CA LEU A 5 5.40 -1.50 17.65
C LEU A 5 6.64 -2.37 17.99
N SER A 6 7.37 -2.87 16.99
CA SER A 6 8.53 -3.74 17.18
C SER A 6 9.83 -2.99 17.45
N GLN A 7 9.86 -1.66 17.32
CA GLN A 7 11.08 -0.83 17.43
C GLN A 7 12.21 -1.23 16.43
N ASP A 8 11.88 -2.04 15.43
CA ASP A 8 12.80 -2.44 14.38
C ASP A 8 12.74 -1.47 13.22
N ALA A 9 13.80 -0.68 13.04
CA ALA A 9 13.90 0.31 11.95
C ALA A 9 13.84 -0.32 10.55
N ALA A 10 14.32 -1.58 10.41
CA ALA A 10 14.28 -2.30 9.14
C ALA A 10 12.85 -2.60 8.67
N SER A 11 11.88 -2.58 9.58
CA SER A 11 10.45 -2.81 9.30
C SER A 11 9.64 -1.53 9.14
N ALA A 12 10.26 -0.34 9.22
CA ALA A 12 9.55 0.94 9.19
C ALA A 12 8.77 1.17 7.86
N PHE A 13 9.24 0.60 6.75
CA PHE A 13 8.56 0.72 5.47
C PHE A 13 7.15 0.11 5.46
N TYR A 14 6.87 -0.87 6.34
CA TYR A 14 5.53 -1.44 6.47
C TYR A 14 4.49 -0.42 6.97
N GLU A 15 4.90 0.63 7.70
CA GLU A 15 3.97 1.63 8.24
C GLU A 15 3.12 2.28 7.16
N PHE A 16 3.76 2.73 6.09
CA PHE A 16 3.08 3.35 4.96
C PHE A 16 2.59 2.31 3.96
N ALA A 17 3.44 1.36 3.60
CA ALA A 17 3.18 0.44 2.50
C ALA A 17 1.98 -0.49 2.77
N LEU A 18 1.82 -1.03 4.00
CA LEU A 18 0.63 -1.82 4.34
C LEU A 18 -0.65 -0.99 4.31
N ALA A 19 -0.60 0.25 4.82
CA ALA A 19 -1.76 1.13 4.77
C ALA A 19 -2.16 1.48 3.33
N ASP A 20 -1.18 1.78 2.48
CA ASP A 20 -1.37 2.07 1.08
C ASP A 20 -1.95 0.88 0.31
N SER A 21 -1.45 -0.32 0.59
CA SER A 21 -2.00 -1.55 0.02
C SER A 21 -3.45 -1.78 0.41
N VAL A 22 -3.78 -1.68 1.69
CA VAL A 22 -5.17 -1.83 2.17
C VAL A 22 -6.09 -0.76 1.57
N ILE A 23 -5.62 0.47 1.44
CA ILE A 23 -6.37 1.55 0.76
C ILE A 23 -6.64 1.18 -0.70
N THR A 24 -5.65 0.67 -1.40
CA THR A 24 -5.76 0.28 -2.81
C THR A 24 -6.79 -0.84 -3.00
N GLU A 25 -6.75 -1.85 -2.13
CA GLU A 25 -7.73 -2.94 -2.13
C GLU A 25 -9.16 -2.45 -1.84
N LEU A 26 -9.32 -1.70 -0.76
CA LEU A 26 -10.63 -1.19 -0.36
C LEU A 26 -11.22 -0.19 -1.35
N ALA A 27 -10.38 0.56 -2.07
CA ALA A 27 -10.82 1.52 -3.10
C ALA A 27 -11.49 0.85 -4.31
N GLN A 28 -11.33 -0.46 -4.49
CA GLN A 28 -12.00 -1.22 -5.55
C GLN A 28 -13.48 -1.50 -5.22
N ILE A 29 -13.89 -1.29 -3.96
CA ILE A 29 -15.23 -1.57 -3.47
C ILE A 29 -16.11 -0.32 -3.63
N ARG A 30 -17.15 -0.43 -4.44
CA ARG A 30 -18.01 0.73 -4.80
C ARG A 30 -18.88 1.25 -3.66
N SER A 31 -19.20 0.39 -2.70
CA SER A 31 -20.06 0.74 -1.57
C SER A 31 -19.38 1.59 -0.50
N ILE A 32 -18.06 1.77 -0.56
CA ILE A 32 -17.29 2.57 0.38
C ILE A 32 -16.46 3.64 -0.34
N ILE A 33 -16.25 4.76 0.35
CA ILE A 33 -15.37 5.83 -0.13
C ILE A 33 -14.13 5.85 0.76
N VAL A 34 -12.98 5.49 0.19
CA VAL A 34 -11.69 5.46 0.89
C VAL A 34 -10.89 6.72 0.58
N ARG A 35 -10.24 7.29 1.58
CA ARG A 35 -9.31 8.42 1.38
C ARG A 35 -7.99 7.90 0.81
N PRO A 36 -7.42 8.60 -0.20
CA PRO A 36 -6.19 8.16 -0.84
C PRO A 36 -4.98 8.25 0.09
N SER A 37 -3.96 7.47 -0.22
CA SER A 37 -2.69 7.39 0.54
C SER A 37 -1.99 8.75 0.65
N SER A 38 -2.15 9.63 -0.34
CA SER A 38 -1.59 10.98 -0.32
C SER A 38 -2.03 11.82 0.89
N VAL A 39 -3.27 11.67 1.34
CA VAL A 39 -3.78 12.44 2.47
C VAL A 39 -3.42 11.82 3.82
N ILE A 40 -3.09 10.52 3.87
CA ILE A 40 -2.65 9.87 5.11
C ILE A 40 -1.14 9.96 5.33
N ALA A 41 -0.35 10.22 4.30
CA ALA A 41 1.12 10.31 4.37
C ALA A 41 1.60 11.34 5.41
N LYS A 42 0.84 12.42 5.62
CA LYS A 42 1.16 13.45 6.61
C LYS A 42 1.13 12.98 8.07
N TYR A 43 0.51 11.84 8.35
CA TYR A 43 0.43 11.26 9.69
C TYR A 43 1.54 10.23 9.97
N GLN A 44 2.35 9.88 8.98
CA GLN A 44 3.43 8.92 9.17
C GLN A 44 4.46 9.42 10.20
N GLY A 45 4.81 8.55 11.16
CA GLY A 45 5.75 8.87 12.24
C GLY A 45 5.19 9.85 13.29
N LYS A 46 3.88 10.09 13.32
CA LYS A 46 3.23 10.95 14.31
C LYS A 46 2.27 10.15 15.18
N GLU A 47 2.27 10.44 16.48
CA GLU A 47 1.18 10.05 17.36
C GLU A 47 -0.01 10.99 17.13
N VAL A 48 -1.09 10.45 16.60
CA VAL A 48 -2.32 11.20 16.32
C VAL A 48 -3.50 10.41 16.85
N ASP A 49 -4.42 11.10 17.54
CA ASP A 49 -5.71 10.50 17.88
C ASP A 49 -6.46 10.13 16.60
N PRO A 50 -6.84 8.85 16.40
CA PRO A 50 -7.57 8.41 15.22
C PRO A 50 -8.85 9.20 14.95
N ARG A 51 -9.55 9.64 16.01
CA ARG A 51 -10.77 10.44 15.90
C ARG A 51 -10.51 11.84 15.39
N GLU A 52 -9.42 12.48 15.84
CA GLU A 52 -9.01 13.80 15.34
C GLU A 52 -8.64 13.70 13.86
N ALA A 53 -7.85 12.70 13.48
CA ALA A 53 -7.53 12.43 12.08
C ALA A 53 -8.81 12.19 11.25
N GLY A 54 -9.76 11.42 11.76
CA GLY A 54 -11.02 11.14 11.10
C GLY A 54 -11.88 12.38 10.86
N ARG A 55 -11.95 13.28 11.85
CA ARG A 55 -12.65 14.58 11.69
C ARG A 55 -11.99 15.46 10.65
N GLU A 56 -10.64 15.54 10.67
CA GLU A 56 -9.88 16.32 9.69
C GLU A 56 -10.08 15.77 8.27
N LEU A 57 -10.05 14.44 8.11
CA LEU A 57 -10.26 13.76 6.83
C LEU A 57 -11.73 13.71 6.40
N ARG A 58 -12.67 14.11 7.26
CA ARG A 58 -14.12 14.08 7.04
C ARG A 58 -14.59 12.68 6.63
N VAL A 59 -14.23 11.68 7.43
CA VAL A 59 -14.66 10.29 7.29
C VAL A 59 -15.51 9.86 8.48
N HIS A 60 -16.35 8.83 8.29
CA HIS A 60 -17.20 8.29 9.34
C HIS A 60 -16.43 7.32 10.24
N ALA A 61 -15.49 6.58 9.66
CA ALA A 61 -14.69 5.60 10.38
C ALA A 61 -13.20 5.71 10.01
N VAL A 62 -12.34 5.34 10.96
CA VAL A 62 -10.88 5.32 10.79
C VAL A 62 -10.35 3.93 11.14
N LEU A 63 -9.56 3.36 10.23
CA LEU A 63 -8.76 2.18 10.51
C LEU A 63 -7.50 2.61 11.27
N SER A 64 -7.38 2.17 12.52
CA SER A 64 -6.17 2.29 13.34
C SER A 64 -5.52 0.92 13.43
N ALA A 65 -4.25 0.81 13.06
CA ALA A 65 -3.55 -0.46 13.07
C ALA A 65 -2.10 -0.29 13.51
N GLY A 66 -1.59 -1.34 14.17
CA GLY A 66 -0.19 -1.47 14.53
C GLY A 66 0.33 -2.87 14.20
N PHE A 67 1.63 -3.00 14.06
CA PHE A 67 2.25 -4.29 13.79
C PHE A 67 3.48 -4.52 14.68
N ILE A 68 3.76 -5.80 14.92
CA ILE A 68 4.99 -6.29 15.55
C ILE A 68 5.62 -7.31 14.62
N ARG A 69 6.89 -7.10 14.25
CA ARG A 69 7.70 -8.08 13.51
C ARG A 69 8.73 -8.72 14.46
N ALA A 70 8.83 -10.04 14.41
CA ALA A 70 9.83 -10.81 15.15
C ALA A 70 10.37 -11.93 14.25
N GLY A 71 11.51 -11.69 13.62
CA GLY A 71 12.05 -12.57 12.58
C GLY A 71 11.08 -12.65 11.40
N ASP A 72 10.67 -13.87 11.04
CA ASP A 72 9.73 -14.12 9.92
C ASP A 72 8.26 -13.95 10.30
N LYS A 73 7.96 -13.65 11.58
CA LYS A 73 6.60 -13.49 12.07
C LYS A 73 6.19 -12.03 12.07
N LEU A 74 5.07 -11.74 11.45
CA LEU A 74 4.43 -10.43 11.45
C LEU A 74 3.03 -10.55 12.06
N ARG A 75 2.79 -9.81 13.12
CA ARG A 75 1.48 -9.69 13.75
C ARG A 75 0.93 -8.30 13.52
N VAL A 76 -0.25 -8.21 12.94
CA VAL A 76 -1.00 -6.96 12.77
C VAL A 76 -2.21 -6.98 13.68
N THR A 77 -2.40 -5.90 14.44
CA THR A 77 -3.63 -5.64 15.17
C THR A 77 -4.29 -4.43 14.55
N ALA A 78 -5.55 -4.56 14.15
CA ALA A 78 -6.29 -3.51 13.48
C ALA A 78 -7.65 -3.30 14.15
N GLN A 79 -8.09 -2.04 14.20
CA GLN A 79 -9.36 -1.62 14.75
C GLN A 79 -10.00 -0.58 13.83
N LEU A 80 -11.27 -0.73 13.52
CA LEU A 80 -12.08 0.26 12.84
C LEU A 80 -12.88 1.02 13.89
N LEU A 81 -12.68 2.33 13.96
CA LEU A 81 -13.26 3.22 14.98
C LEU A 81 -14.29 4.14 14.32
N ASP A 82 -15.47 4.27 14.92
CA ASP A 82 -16.41 5.33 14.58
C ASP A 82 -15.84 6.68 15.04
N VAL A 83 -15.82 7.66 14.16
CA VAL A 83 -15.21 8.98 14.44
C VAL A 83 -16.05 9.82 15.39
N VAL A 84 -17.37 9.63 15.37
CA VAL A 84 -18.31 10.43 16.19
C VAL A 84 -18.40 9.86 17.59
N SER A 85 -18.79 8.59 17.73
CA SER A 85 -18.98 7.95 19.03
C SER A 85 -17.65 7.55 19.69
N GLY A 86 -16.65 7.15 18.92
CA GLY A 86 -15.41 6.56 19.39
C GLY A 86 -15.53 5.05 19.65
N ASP A 87 -16.65 4.44 19.29
CA ASP A 87 -16.85 3.02 19.44
C ASP A 87 -16.00 2.22 18.45
N ILE A 88 -15.58 1.03 18.87
CA ILE A 88 -14.91 0.08 18.00
C ILE A 88 -15.99 -0.66 17.20
N LEU A 89 -16.06 -0.38 15.90
CA LEU A 89 -16.96 -1.05 14.97
C LEU A 89 -16.47 -2.47 14.64
N TRP A 90 -15.16 -2.64 14.58
CA TRP A 90 -14.50 -3.91 14.29
C TRP A 90 -13.09 -3.91 14.87
N SER A 91 -12.62 -5.06 15.31
CA SER A 91 -11.24 -5.30 15.77
C SER A 91 -10.82 -6.72 15.43
N ASP A 92 -9.60 -6.87 14.94
CA ASP A 92 -9.03 -8.19 14.68
C ASP A 92 -7.50 -8.20 14.84
N ARG A 93 -6.96 -9.42 14.96
CA ARG A 93 -5.55 -9.69 15.02
C ARG A 93 -5.19 -10.75 13.98
N ILE A 94 -4.26 -10.41 13.11
CA ILE A 94 -3.82 -11.24 12.01
C ILE A 94 -2.35 -11.58 12.24
N ASP A 95 -2.05 -12.86 12.26
CA ASP A 95 -0.68 -13.38 12.34
C ASP A 95 -0.28 -13.94 10.98
N ALA A 96 0.90 -13.57 10.48
CA ALA A 96 1.49 -14.08 9.25
C ALA A 96 2.93 -14.53 9.47
N GLU A 97 3.37 -15.56 8.77
CA GLU A 97 4.74 -16.08 8.85
C GLU A 97 5.36 -16.14 7.45
N GLY A 98 6.57 -15.64 7.29
CA GLY A 98 7.38 -15.77 6.07
C GLY A 98 6.63 -15.41 4.79
N SER A 99 6.37 -16.40 3.93
CA SER A 99 5.66 -16.25 2.66
C SER A 99 4.19 -15.82 2.78
N ASP A 100 3.61 -15.94 4.00
CA ASP A 100 2.20 -15.57 4.24
C ASP A 100 1.99 -14.06 4.38
N ILE A 101 3.05 -13.25 4.29
CA ILE A 101 2.93 -11.77 4.26
C ILE A 101 2.04 -11.31 3.09
N LEU A 102 2.03 -12.03 1.99
CA LEU A 102 1.11 -11.81 0.86
C LEU A 102 -0.36 -11.99 1.28
N ALA A 103 -0.62 -13.05 2.05
CA ALA A 103 -1.97 -13.33 2.56
C ALA A 103 -2.42 -12.32 3.63
N LEU A 104 -1.49 -11.61 4.25
CA LEU A 104 -1.80 -10.63 5.29
C LEU A 104 -2.61 -9.47 4.74
N GLN A 105 -2.21 -8.92 3.60
CA GLN A 105 -2.89 -7.78 2.97
C GLN A 105 -4.30 -8.15 2.54
N ASP A 106 -4.42 -9.25 1.78
CA ASP A 106 -5.72 -9.78 1.34
C ASP A 106 -6.61 -10.06 2.56
N GLY A 107 -6.00 -10.64 3.61
CA GLY A 107 -6.66 -10.92 4.87
C GLY A 107 -7.17 -9.67 5.60
N ILE A 108 -6.41 -8.57 5.64
CA ILE A 108 -6.82 -7.34 6.32
C ILE A 108 -8.03 -6.73 5.61
N ALA A 109 -7.95 -6.52 4.29
CA ALA A 109 -9.03 -5.91 3.52
C ALA A 109 -10.31 -6.76 3.61
N HIS A 110 -10.20 -8.07 3.42
CA HIS A 110 -11.34 -8.99 3.50
C HIS A 110 -12.02 -8.97 4.87
N ARG A 111 -11.24 -9.05 5.96
CA ARG A 111 -11.77 -9.02 7.33
C ARG A 111 -12.40 -7.68 7.70
N ILE A 112 -11.92 -6.56 7.17
CA ILE A 112 -12.57 -5.26 7.34
C ILE A 112 -13.95 -5.28 6.69
N LEU A 113 -14.07 -5.81 5.47
CA LEU A 113 -15.34 -5.87 4.75
C LEU A 113 -16.34 -6.80 5.43
N GLU A 114 -15.89 -7.96 5.93
CA GLU A 114 -16.72 -8.86 6.75
C GLU A 114 -17.19 -8.16 8.02
N GLY A 115 -16.30 -7.47 8.73
CA GLY A 115 -16.63 -6.72 9.95
C GLY A 115 -17.63 -5.60 9.73
N LEU A 116 -17.57 -4.94 8.58
CA LEU A 116 -18.54 -3.93 8.16
C LEU A 116 -19.84 -4.53 7.60
N ARG A 117 -19.93 -5.86 7.47
CA ARG A 117 -21.07 -6.58 6.88
C ARG A 117 -21.45 -6.07 5.50
N LEU A 118 -20.45 -5.73 4.71
CA LEU A 118 -20.64 -5.27 3.34
C LEU A 118 -20.81 -6.49 2.42
N GLU A 119 -21.88 -6.48 1.63
CA GLU A 119 -22.07 -7.45 0.57
C GLU A 119 -21.22 -7.06 -0.64
N LEU A 120 -20.33 -7.95 -1.05
CA LEU A 120 -19.52 -7.79 -2.26
C LEU A 120 -20.27 -8.37 -3.44
N THR A 121 -20.16 -7.71 -4.58
CA THR A 121 -20.51 -8.31 -5.87
C THR A 121 -19.48 -9.40 -6.24
N ASP A 122 -19.89 -10.36 -7.08
CA ASP A 122 -18.98 -11.42 -7.54
C ASP A 122 -17.70 -10.87 -8.15
N LEU A 123 -17.78 -9.77 -8.90
CA LEU A 123 -16.64 -9.09 -9.49
C LEU A 123 -15.70 -8.44 -8.45
N GLU A 124 -16.25 -7.88 -7.38
CA GLU A 124 -15.45 -7.31 -6.29
C GLU A 124 -14.76 -8.40 -5.48
N ALA A 125 -15.45 -9.51 -5.22
CA ALA A 125 -14.88 -10.67 -4.53
C ALA A 125 -13.74 -11.31 -5.37
N GLU A 126 -13.90 -11.43 -6.69
CA GLU A 126 -12.87 -11.93 -7.59
C GLU A 126 -11.62 -11.04 -7.58
N LYS A 127 -11.80 -9.73 -7.60
CA LYS A 127 -10.68 -8.77 -7.57
C LYS A 127 -9.91 -8.80 -6.27
N LEU A 128 -10.60 -8.84 -5.13
CA LEU A 128 -9.98 -8.94 -3.80
C LEU A 128 -9.22 -10.25 -3.59
N GLY A 129 -9.59 -11.33 -4.27
CA GLY A 129 -8.90 -12.61 -4.17
C GLY A 129 -7.70 -12.76 -5.11
N LYS A 130 -7.47 -11.80 -6.01
CA LYS A 130 -6.40 -11.89 -7.01
C LYS A 130 -5.08 -11.39 -6.44
N ARG A 131 -4.16 -12.32 -6.17
CA ARG A 131 -2.80 -11.97 -5.76
C ARG A 131 -2.04 -11.28 -6.89
N ALA A 132 -1.31 -10.24 -6.55
CA ALA A 132 -0.48 -9.50 -7.50
C ALA A 132 0.81 -10.24 -7.87
N THR A 133 1.31 -11.09 -6.98
CA THR A 133 2.45 -12.00 -7.15
C THR A 133 2.36 -13.14 -6.14
N ASP A 134 2.92 -14.30 -6.46
CA ASP A 134 3.08 -15.42 -5.52
C ASP A 134 4.47 -15.44 -4.86
N ASN A 135 5.34 -14.49 -5.20
CA ASN A 135 6.69 -14.39 -4.67
C ASN A 135 6.73 -13.39 -3.50
N ALA A 136 6.91 -13.91 -2.28
CA ALA A 136 6.94 -13.10 -1.06
C ALA A 136 8.11 -12.09 -1.02
N GLU A 137 9.28 -12.46 -1.56
CA GLU A 137 10.42 -11.54 -1.62
C GLU A 137 10.17 -10.42 -2.62
N ALA A 138 9.57 -10.72 -3.78
CA ALA A 138 9.17 -9.71 -4.76
C ALA A 138 8.16 -8.73 -4.17
N TRP A 139 7.23 -9.26 -3.38
CA TRP A 139 6.25 -8.44 -2.67
C TRP A 139 6.89 -7.52 -1.63
N GLU A 140 7.82 -8.02 -0.82
CA GLU A 140 8.52 -7.20 0.18
C GLU A 140 9.32 -6.08 -0.49
N GLU A 141 10.01 -6.35 -1.59
CA GLU A 141 10.70 -5.33 -2.38
C GLU A 141 9.73 -4.30 -2.99
N TYR A 142 8.57 -4.75 -3.45
CA TYR A 142 7.51 -3.85 -3.90
C TYR A 142 7.01 -2.92 -2.78
N LEU A 143 6.80 -3.44 -1.57
CA LEU A 143 6.39 -2.63 -0.42
C LEU A 143 7.46 -1.59 -0.02
N ARG A 144 8.76 -1.97 -0.06
CA ARG A 144 9.88 -1.03 0.15
C ARG A 144 9.88 0.08 -0.90
N ALA A 145 9.69 -0.31 -2.16
CA ALA A 145 9.60 0.64 -3.27
C ALA A 145 8.43 1.63 -3.07
N ARG A 146 7.25 1.16 -2.63
CA ARG A 146 6.08 1.99 -2.34
C ARG A 146 6.34 3.00 -1.22
N ASP A 147 7.05 2.60 -0.16
CA ASP A 147 7.43 3.51 0.93
C ASP A 147 8.38 4.60 0.45
N HIS A 148 9.45 4.25 -0.29
CA HIS A 148 10.38 5.21 -0.86
C HIS A 148 9.68 6.15 -1.83
N PHE A 149 8.84 5.63 -2.72
CA PHE A 149 8.07 6.41 -3.67
C PHE A 149 7.07 7.36 -2.98
N GLY A 150 6.41 6.89 -1.93
CA GLY A 150 5.53 7.71 -1.09
C GLY A 150 6.29 8.86 -0.43
N ARG A 151 7.49 8.61 0.10
CA ARG A 151 8.34 9.68 0.64
C ARG A 151 8.72 10.71 -0.43
N PHE A 152 9.18 10.24 -1.59
CA PHE A 152 9.53 11.09 -2.72
C PHE A 152 8.38 11.99 -3.16
N ILE A 153 7.17 11.43 -3.29
CA ILE A 153 6.02 12.21 -3.77
C ILE A 153 5.50 13.19 -2.71
N PHE A 154 5.36 12.73 -1.47
CA PHE A 154 4.55 13.44 -0.47
C PHE A 154 5.36 14.18 0.57
N ARG A 155 6.68 13.93 0.69
CA ARG A 155 7.47 14.45 1.82
C ARG A 155 8.77 15.14 1.43
N THR A 156 9.65 14.46 0.69
CA THR A 156 11.03 14.91 0.52
C THR A 156 11.28 15.60 -0.81
N ILE A 157 10.64 15.14 -1.88
CA ILE A 157 10.99 15.50 -3.27
C ILE A 157 12.49 15.22 -3.53
N ASP A 158 13.08 14.29 -2.78
CA ASP A 158 14.48 13.94 -2.87
C ASP A 158 14.70 12.88 -3.96
N ALA A 159 15.67 13.14 -4.84
CA ALA A 159 16.03 12.20 -5.91
C ALA A 159 16.49 10.85 -5.34
N GLU A 160 17.16 10.84 -4.19
CA GLU A 160 17.62 9.59 -3.54
C GLU A 160 16.46 8.66 -3.18
N ASP A 161 15.34 9.20 -2.67
CA ASP A 161 14.15 8.39 -2.40
C ASP A 161 13.53 7.82 -3.69
N CYS A 162 13.55 8.59 -4.79
CA CYS A 162 13.08 8.10 -6.08
C CYS A 162 13.99 7.00 -6.64
N ASP A 163 15.31 7.18 -6.56
CA ASP A 163 16.28 6.19 -7.03
C ASP A 163 16.21 4.90 -6.21
N ALA A 164 16.01 5.00 -4.89
CA ALA A 164 15.78 3.86 -4.01
C ALA A 164 14.49 3.12 -4.40
N ALA A 165 13.40 3.85 -4.69
CA ALA A 165 12.15 3.25 -5.17
C ALA A 165 12.35 2.51 -6.49
N ILE A 166 13.04 3.11 -7.46
CA ILE A 166 13.37 2.50 -8.76
C ILE A 166 14.17 1.21 -8.55
N ALA A 167 15.18 1.22 -7.67
CA ALA A 167 15.99 0.05 -7.38
C ALA A 167 15.16 -1.10 -6.80
N CYS A 168 14.29 -0.82 -5.83
CA CYS A 168 13.41 -1.81 -5.22
C CYS A 168 12.38 -2.35 -6.21
N PHE A 169 11.74 -1.51 -7.06
CA PHE A 169 10.84 -2.01 -8.11
C PHE A 169 11.55 -2.89 -9.12
N LYS A 170 12.77 -2.52 -9.54
CA LYS A 170 13.59 -3.38 -10.42
C LYS A 170 13.90 -4.72 -9.75
N ARG A 171 14.24 -4.71 -8.46
CA ARG A 171 14.49 -5.94 -7.72
C ARG A 171 13.24 -6.82 -7.61
N ALA A 172 12.09 -6.24 -7.37
CA ALA A 172 10.81 -6.97 -7.38
C ALA A 172 10.54 -7.63 -8.74
N ILE A 173 10.82 -6.94 -9.84
CA ILE A 173 10.69 -7.44 -11.21
C ILE A 173 11.69 -8.56 -11.52
N GLU A 174 12.93 -8.48 -11.00
CA GLU A 174 13.91 -9.57 -11.13
C GLU A 174 13.45 -10.84 -10.43
N LEU A 175 12.79 -10.71 -9.27
CA LEU A 175 12.27 -11.82 -8.48
C LEU A 175 10.98 -12.41 -9.08
N ASP A 176 10.13 -11.57 -9.67
CA ASP A 176 8.94 -11.97 -10.42
C ASP A 176 8.79 -11.15 -11.71
N PRO A 177 9.23 -11.66 -12.86
CA PRO A 177 9.15 -10.96 -14.15
C PRO A 177 7.72 -10.66 -14.66
N HIS A 178 6.69 -11.22 -14.03
CA HIS A 178 5.29 -11.00 -14.41
C HIS A 178 4.55 -10.07 -13.43
N PHE A 179 5.26 -9.50 -12.45
CA PHE A 179 4.67 -8.64 -11.42
C PHE A 179 4.21 -7.29 -11.98
N ALA A 180 2.99 -7.24 -12.48
CA ALA A 180 2.40 -6.07 -13.14
C ALA A 180 2.43 -4.79 -12.29
N LEU A 181 2.13 -4.89 -10.97
CA LEU A 181 2.16 -3.73 -10.07
C LEU A 181 3.57 -3.14 -9.91
N ALA A 182 4.61 -3.99 -9.93
CA ALA A 182 5.99 -3.50 -9.84
C ALA A 182 6.39 -2.71 -11.10
N TYR A 183 5.98 -3.17 -12.28
CA TYR A 183 6.16 -2.41 -13.53
C TYR A 183 5.37 -1.09 -13.51
N SER A 184 4.13 -1.09 -13.03
CA SER A 184 3.33 0.13 -12.89
C SER A 184 4.00 1.14 -11.96
N GLY A 185 4.48 0.68 -10.80
CA GLY A 185 5.22 1.52 -9.85
C GLY A 185 6.53 2.08 -10.43
N LEU A 186 7.28 1.26 -11.17
CA LEU A 186 8.49 1.68 -11.86
C LEU A 186 8.20 2.78 -12.89
N GLY A 187 7.15 2.59 -13.71
CA GLY A 187 6.71 3.60 -14.66
C GLY A 187 6.30 4.90 -13.99
N ALA A 188 5.60 4.81 -12.84
CA ALA A 188 5.19 5.97 -12.06
C ALA A 188 6.40 6.74 -11.48
N CYS A 189 7.48 6.05 -11.05
CA CYS A 189 8.71 6.71 -10.62
C CYS A 189 9.32 7.57 -11.75
N TYR A 190 9.52 6.99 -12.91
CA TYR A 190 10.08 7.70 -14.06
C TYR A 190 9.19 8.85 -14.52
N ALA A 191 7.88 8.63 -14.63
CA ALA A 191 6.92 9.68 -14.99
C ALA A 191 6.94 10.85 -13.98
N THR A 192 7.05 10.54 -12.68
CA THR A 192 7.09 11.57 -11.63
C THR A 192 8.40 12.36 -11.66
N ARG A 193 9.55 11.73 -11.95
CA ARG A 193 10.83 12.43 -12.17
C ARG A 193 10.70 13.45 -13.29
N VAL A 194 10.10 13.04 -14.41
CA VAL A 194 9.82 13.94 -15.54
C VAL A 194 8.94 15.11 -15.09
N PHE A 195 7.82 14.83 -14.43
CA PHE A 195 6.89 15.85 -13.98
C PHE A 195 7.53 16.86 -13.00
N LYS A 196 8.44 16.40 -12.14
CA LYS A 196 9.14 17.24 -11.16
C LYS A 196 10.39 17.96 -11.72
N GLY A 197 10.71 17.77 -13.00
CA GLY A 197 11.87 18.37 -13.62
C GLY A 197 13.22 17.79 -13.18
N LEU A 198 13.21 16.57 -12.63
CA LEU A 198 14.38 15.79 -12.21
C LEU A 198 14.74 14.71 -13.23
N CYS A 199 14.26 14.83 -14.47
CA CYS A 199 14.32 13.79 -15.48
C CYS A 199 15.70 13.66 -16.12
N GLU A 200 16.07 12.41 -16.40
CA GLU A 200 17.09 12.05 -17.36
C GLU A 200 16.47 11.87 -18.75
N PRO A 201 17.25 11.97 -19.84
CA PRO A 201 16.72 11.90 -21.22
C PRO A 201 15.91 10.63 -21.52
N GLU A 202 16.24 9.51 -20.86
CA GLU A 202 15.65 8.20 -21.07
C GLU A 202 14.39 7.95 -20.24
N ASP A 203 14.07 8.79 -19.25
CA ASP A 203 12.98 8.55 -18.30
C ASP A 203 11.62 8.41 -18.99
N TYR A 204 11.36 9.17 -20.06
CA TYR A 204 10.15 9.02 -20.86
C TYR A 204 10.01 7.62 -21.46
N SER A 205 11.09 7.10 -22.03
CA SER A 205 11.10 5.78 -22.66
C SER A 205 11.00 4.67 -21.63
N TYR A 206 11.61 4.83 -20.46
CA TYR A 206 11.50 3.89 -19.35
C TYR A 206 10.10 3.87 -18.74
N ALA A 207 9.46 5.03 -18.60
CA ALA A 207 8.08 5.10 -18.13
C ALA A 207 7.14 4.38 -19.10
N ASP A 208 7.21 4.68 -20.42
CA ASP A 208 6.37 4.07 -21.43
C ASP A 208 6.57 2.55 -21.51
N ALA A 209 7.82 2.08 -21.53
CA ALA A 209 8.14 0.66 -21.55
C ALA A 209 7.63 -0.07 -20.30
N SER A 210 7.72 0.57 -19.14
CA SER A 210 7.26 0.00 -17.87
C SER A 210 5.74 -0.12 -17.84
N PHE A 211 5.00 0.93 -18.21
CA PHE A 211 3.55 0.88 -18.29
C PHE A 211 3.06 -0.13 -19.34
N SER A 212 3.72 -0.19 -20.50
CA SER A 212 3.38 -1.18 -21.52
C SER A 212 3.50 -2.62 -20.99
N LYS A 213 4.55 -2.93 -20.23
CA LYS A 213 4.69 -4.23 -19.57
C LYS A 213 3.65 -4.47 -18.47
N ALA A 214 3.33 -3.46 -17.67
CA ALA A 214 2.28 -3.57 -16.67
C ALA A 214 0.94 -3.97 -17.30
N PHE A 215 0.54 -3.30 -18.38
CA PHE A 215 -0.67 -3.63 -19.13
C PHE A 215 -0.62 -4.99 -19.84
N LEU A 216 0.56 -5.43 -20.28
CA LEU A 216 0.72 -6.76 -20.89
C LEU A 216 0.40 -7.86 -19.88
N TYR A 217 0.83 -7.71 -18.62
CA TYR A 217 0.65 -8.71 -17.57
C TYR A 217 -0.67 -8.58 -16.81
N ASP A 218 -1.22 -7.38 -16.70
CA ASP A 218 -2.57 -7.16 -16.16
C ASP A 218 -3.30 -6.02 -16.89
N GLN A 219 -4.20 -6.40 -17.79
CA GLN A 219 -5.01 -5.46 -18.59
C GLN A 219 -6.07 -4.71 -17.76
N HIS A 220 -6.34 -5.16 -16.53
CA HIS A 220 -7.29 -4.53 -15.61
C HIS A 220 -6.61 -3.59 -14.61
N LEU A 221 -5.28 -3.47 -14.70
CA LEU A 221 -4.52 -2.55 -13.87
C LEU A 221 -4.94 -1.12 -14.23
N ALA A 222 -5.90 -0.58 -13.46
CA ALA A 222 -6.18 0.83 -13.56
C ALA A 222 -4.91 1.57 -13.13
N VAL A 223 -4.24 2.21 -14.06
CA VAL A 223 -3.23 3.21 -13.73
C VAL A 223 -4.01 4.29 -12.98
N ALA A 224 -3.90 4.27 -11.66
CA ALA A 224 -4.47 5.34 -10.86
C ALA A 224 -3.80 6.65 -11.31
N PRO A 225 -4.59 7.67 -11.61
CA PRO A 225 -4.07 8.96 -12.01
C PRO A 225 -3.27 9.61 -10.89
#